data_f2f1bc395532856b60b074b061fa04ad
#
_entry.id   f2f1bc395532856b60b074b061fa04ad
#
_cell.length_a   1.000
_cell.length_b   1.000
_cell.length_c   1.000
_cell.angle_alpha   90.00
_cell.angle_beta   90.00
_cell.angle_gamma   90.00
#
_symmetry.space_group_name_H-M   'P 1'
#
loop_
_entity.id
_entity.type
_entity.pdbx_description
1 polymer ?
#
loop_
_entity_poly.entity_id
_entity_poly.type
_entity_poly.pdbx_seq_one_letter_code
_entity_poly.pdbx_strand_id
1 'polypeptide(L)'
;MKIISNMANDGQMEKALKKPVVAVVGLGLIGGSMAIDLKRRGFTDHVIGVENDKVNAAAAEKIGLADEVVPLEDAVKQADIIIIAVPVGAAVKMLPEILDMFRETGGSDKIVIDTCSTKGQIVRSVHYHPLRARYVATHPMAGTEYSGPWAAMPGLFDGRACIFANSEESDPKAVATIESLYGVLNMRPIYMNADSHDVHTAYVSHISHVTSFALALTVLDKEKDEKHIFDLASGGFSSTVRLAKSNADMWVPILSQNRDNVLQVIDTYIDKMHEFRDAIADYDQDHIRGLINDANRIKKIIR
;
A
#
# COMPACT_ATOMS: atom_id res chain seq x y z
N MET A 1 44.77 -42.53 -40.51
CA MET A 1 43.75 -41.78 -41.24
C MET A 1 43.02 -40.94 -40.20
N LYS A 2 43.25 -39.59 -40.20
CA LYS A 2 42.80 -38.66 -39.21
C LYS A 2 41.37 -38.26 -39.55
N ILE A 3 40.45 -38.32 -38.59
CA ILE A 3 39.17 -37.60 -38.67
C ILE A 3 39.16 -36.59 -37.50
N ILE A 4 39.30 -35.34 -37.87
CA ILE A 4 39.19 -34.20 -36.99
C ILE A 4 37.72 -33.84 -37.00
N SER A 5 37.01 -33.97 -35.86
CA SER A 5 35.67 -33.42 -35.66
C SER A 5 35.79 -31.99 -35.17
N ASN A 6 35.38 -31.05 -35.99
CA ASN A 6 35.12 -29.67 -35.60
C ASN A 6 33.94 -29.63 -34.62
N MET A 7 34.21 -29.32 -33.38
CA MET A 7 33.19 -28.79 -32.46
C MET A 7 33.17 -27.28 -32.64
N ALA A 8 32.19 -26.82 -33.39
CA ALA A 8 31.81 -25.41 -33.43
C ALA A 8 31.27 -25.03 -32.05
N ASN A 9 31.94 -24.10 -31.43
CA ASN A 9 31.58 -23.51 -30.15
C ASN A 9 30.48 -22.48 -30.41
N ASP A 10 29.20 -22.90 -30.35
CA ASP A 10 28.06 -21.98 -30.37
C ASP A 10 28.00 -21.21 -29.04
N GLY A 11 28.79 -20.17 -29.00
CA GLY A 11 28.67 -19.12 -27.97
C GLY A 11 27.39 -18.33 -28.21
N GLN A 12 26.25 -18.86 -27.82
CA GLN A 12 25.07 -18.03 -27.56
C GLN A 12 25.40 -17.20 -26.31
N MET A 13 25.93 -15.98 -26.52
CA MET A 13 25.88 -14.93 -25.53
C MET A 13 24.39 -14.67 -25.25
N GLU A 14 23.92 -15.16 -24.10
CA GLU A 14 22.65 -14.69 -23.52
C GLU A 14 22.72 -13.17 -23.49
N LYS A 15 21.94 -12.51 -24.37
CA LYS A 15 21.73 -11.07 -24.32
C LYS A 15 21.05 -10.83 -22.99
N ALA A 16 21.78 -10.38 -21.98
CA ALA A 16 21.19 -9.99 -20.71
C ALA A 16 20.01 -9.05 -21.01
N LEU A 17 18.80 -9.49 -20.72
CA LEU A 17 17.60 -8.68 -20.89
C LEU A 17 17.79 -7.40 -20.07
N LYS A 18 17.69 -6.25 -20.73
CA LYS A 18 17.83 -4.95 -20.08
C LYS A 18 16.76 -4.86 -18.98
N LYS A 19 17.17 -4.68 -17.73
CA LYS A 19 16.25 -4.49 -16.62
C LYS A 19 15.50 -3.17 -16.77
N PRO A 20 14.23 -3.10 -16.32
CA PRO A 20 13.44 -1.88 -16.41
C PRO A 20 14.01 -0.78 -15.51
N VAL A 21 13.93 0.46 -15.96
CA VAL A 21 14.12 1.65 -15.13
C VAL A 21 12.82 1.91 -14.37
N VAL A 22 12.91 2.07 -13.06
CA VAL A 22 11.75 2.26 -12.19
C VAL A 22 11.76 3.67 -11.61
N ALA A 23 10.68 4.43 -11.80
CA ALA A 23 10.45 5.68 -11.10
C ALA A 23 9.52 5.44 -9.90
N VAL A 24 9.89 6.01 -8.75
CA VAL A 24 9.08 5.95 -7.52
C VAL A 24 8.68 7.37 -7.13
N VAL A 25 7.38 7.65 -7.22
CA VAL A 25 6.78 8.94 -6.87
C VAL A 25 6.31 8.88 -5.42
N GLY A 26 7.01 9.59 -4.54
CA GLY A 26 6.86 9.52 -3.10
C GLY A 26 7.84 8.52 -2.47
N LEU A 27 8.93 9.05 -1.89
CA LEU A 27 10.01 8.27 -1.27
C LEU A 27 9.82 8.08 0.25
N GLY A 28 8.55 7.87 0.68
CA GLY A 28 8.21 7.55 2.06
C GLY A 28 8.39 6.07 2.42
N LEU A 29 7.69 5.61 3.47
CA LEU A 29 7.75 4.22 3.93
C LEU A 29 7.54 3.21 2.78
N ILE A 30 6.45 3.32 2.03
CA ILE A 30 6.08 2.34 0.99
C ILE A 30 7.01 2.48 -0.23
N GLY A 31 7.06 3.66 -0.83
CA GLY A 31 7.86 3.89 -2.05
C GLY A 31 9.35 3.66 -1.81
N GLY A 32 9.89 4.15 -0.70
CA GLY A 32 11.30 3.94 -0.34
C GLY A 32 11.62 2.46 -0.07
N SER A 33 10.74 1.73 0.61
CA SER A 33 10.93 0.28 0.83
C SER A 33 10.87 -0.51 -0.47
N MET A 34 9.97 -0.14 -1.42
CA MET A 34 9.94 -0.74 -2.76
C MET A 34 11.25 -0.45 -3.50
N ALA A 35 11.72 0.79 -3.50
CA ALA A 35 12.98 1.19 -4.13
C ALA A 35 14.17 0.34 -3.62
N ILE A 36 14.29 0.20 -2.30
CA ILE A 36 15.34 -0.62 -1.67
C ILE A 36 15.26 -2.07 -2.16
N ASP A 37 14.08 -2.71 -2.04
CA ASP A 37 13.97 -4.14 -2.31
C ASP A 37 14.02 -4.47 -3.80
N LEU A 38 13.49 -3.63 -4.69
CA LEU A 38 13.55 -3.83 -6.13
C LEU A 38 15.02 -3.80 -6.64
N LYS A 39 15.86 -2.89 -6.12
CA LYS A 39 17.29 -2.87 -6.40
C LYS A 39 17.99 -4.07 -5.78
N ARG A 40 17.82 -4.28 -4.49
CA ARG A 40 18.52 -5.32 -3.73
C ARG A 40 18.23 -6.72 -4.26
N ARG A 41 17.01 -6.96 -4.74
CA ARG A 41 16.55 -8.26 -5.28
C ARG A 41 16.72 -8.37 -6.79
N GLY A 42 17.30 -7.37 -7.43
CA GLY A 42 17.73 -7.42 -8.82
C GLY A 42 16.63 -7.25 -9.88
N PHE A 43 15.46 -6.72 -9.53
CA PHE A 43 14.42 -6.37 -10.49
C PHE A 43 14.85 -5.21 -11.39
N THR A 44 15.47 -4.19 -10.80
CA THR A 44 16.00 -3.02 -11.50
C THR A 44 17.43 -2.73 -11.05
N ASP A 45 18.21 -2.10 -11.92
CA ASP A 45 19.54 -1.57 -11.57
C ASP A 45 19.49 -0.05 -11.36
N HIS A 46 18.39 0.62 -11.74
CA HIS A 46 18.25 2.06 -11.65
C HIS A 46 16.87 2.48 -11.16
N VAL A 47 16.83 3.23 -10.06
CA VAL A 47 15.63 3.81 -9.46
C VAL A 47 15.71 5.32 -9.51
N ILE A 48 14.70 5.95 -10.12
CA ILE A 48 14.50 7.40 -10.16
C ILE A 48 13.48 7.75 -9.08
N GLY A 49 13.83 8.69 -8.20
CA GLY A 49 12.94 9.24 -7.19
C GLY A 49 12.22 10.49 -7.68
N VAL A 50 10.96 10.66 -7.26
CA VAL A 50 10.22 11.91 -7.36
C VAL A 50 9.70 12.25 -5.98
N GLU A 51 10.12 13.40 -5.42
CA GLU A 51 9.73 13.85 -4.08
C GLU A 51 9.60 15.38 -4.06
N ASN A 52 8.43 15.86 -3.68
CA ASN A 52 8.13 17.30 -3.70
C ASN A 52 8.59 18.02 -2.41
N ASP A 53 8.63 17.31 -1.29
CA ASP A 53 9.14 17.88 -0.05
C ASP A 53 10.67 17.86 -0.06
N LYS A 54 11.28 19.03 0.01
CA LYS A 54 12.74 19.21 -0.08
C LYS A 54 13.50 18.51 1.05
N VAL A 55 12.90 18.39 2.24
CA VAL A 55 13.52 17.73 3.39
C VAL A 55 13.51 16.22 3.17
N ASN A 56 12.37 15.69 2.70
CA ASN A 56 12.26 14.28 2.34
C ASN A 56 13.15 13.90 1.14
N ALA A 57 13.22 14.75 0.12
CA ALA A 57 14.11 14.55 -1.02
C ALA A 57 15.57 14.44 -0.58
N ALA A 58 16.06 15.42 0.20
CA ALA A 58 17.42 15.39 0.74
C ALA A 58 17.68 14.19 1.66
N ALA A 59 16.69 13.77 2.45
CA ALA A 59 16.78 12.57 3.27
C ALA A 59 16.89 11.31 2.41
N ALA A 60 16.03 11.18 1.39
CA ALA A 60 16.01 10.03 0.47
C ALA A 60 17.33 9.89 -0.31
N GLU A 61 17.90 10.98 -0.79
CA GLU A 61 19.23 11.01 -1.42
C GLU A 61 20.33 10.56 -0.43
N LYS A 62 20.33 11.14 0.78
CA LYS A 62 21.32 10.86 1.82
C LYS A 62 21.36 9.37 2.22
N ILE A 63 20.20 8.71 2.28
CA ILE A 63 20.11 7.29 2.65
C ILE A 63 20.09 6.35 1.43
N GLY A 64 20.19 6.91 0.21
CA GLY A 64 20.33 6.13 -1.03
C GLY A 64 19.08 5.36 -1.44
N LEU A 65 17.86 5.92 -1.22
CA LEU A 65 16.61 5.29 -1.64
C LEU A 65 16.46 5.25 -3.16
N ALA A 66 16.96 6.28 -3.85
CA ALA A 66 16.97 6.38 -5.31
C ALA A 66 18.38 6.72 -5.80
N ASP A 67 18.67 6.46 -7.08
CA ASP A 67 19.96 6.80 -7.70
C ASP A 67 20.02 8.30 -8.05
N GLU A 68 18.86 8.88 -8.31
CA GLU A 68 18.67 10.33 -8.52
C GLU A 68 17.25 10.72 -8.11
N VAL A 69 17.05 12.00 -7.77
CA VAL A 69 15.73 12.58 -7.51
C VAL A 69 15.51 13.73 -8.52
N VAL A 70 14.46 13.59 -9.33
CA VAL A 70 14.18 14.52 -10.43
C VAL A 70 12.69 14.94 -10.44
N PRO A 71 12.29 15.97 -11.20
CA PRO A 71 10.89 16.30 -11.43
C PRO A 71 10.12 15.17 -12.10
N LEU A 72 8.79 15.12 -11.87
CA LEU A 72 7.92 14.04 -12.38
C LEU A 72 8.03 13.84 -13.88
N GLU A 73 8.04 14.94 -14.66
CA GLU A 73 8.10 14.92 -16.11
C GLU A 73 9.38 14.25 -16.62
N ASP A 74 10.50 14.48 -15.94
CA ASP A 74 11.79 13.89 -16.31
C ASP A 74 11.87 12.41 -15.91
N ALA A 75 11.30 12.06 -14.77
CA ALA A 75 11.17 10.68 -14.34
C ALA A 75 10.29 9.87 -15.32
N VAL A 76 9.13 10.40 -15.73
CA VAL A 76 8.22 9.76 -16.67
C VAL A 76 8.87 9.54 -18.05
N LYS A 77 9.71 10.48 -18.54
CA LYS A 77 10.43 10.29 -19.80
C LYS A 77 11.39 9.11 -19.76
N GLN A 78 12.09 8.92 -18.64
CA GLN A 78 13.20 7.97 -18.49
C GLN A 78 12.76 6.57 -18.05
N ALA A 79 11.74 6.48 -17.18
CA ALA A 79 11.33 5.21 -16.59
C ALA A 79 10.47 4.35 -17.52
N ASP A 80 10.58 3.04 -17.36
CA ASP A 80 9.71 2.04 -17.98
C ASP A 80 8.49 1.74 -17.09
N ILE A 81 8.67 1.82 -15.75
CA ILE A 81 7.61 1.58 -14.75
C ILE A 81 7.57 2.76 -13.79
N ILE A 82 6.38 3.31 -13.56
CA ILE A 82 6.14 4.38 -12.59
C ILE A 82 5.31 3.82 -11.43
N ILE A 83 5.81 4.00 -10.21
CA ILE A 83 5.15 3.60 -8.96
C ILE A 83 4.65 4.85 -8.24
N ILE A 84 3.33 5.03 -8.13
CA ILE A 84 2.73 6.13 -7.37
C ILE A 84 2.59 5.69 -5.91
N ALA A 85 3.40 6.23 -5.03
CA ALA A 85 3.44 5.93 -3.60
C ALA A 85 3.22 7.18 -2.73
N VAL A 86 2.34 8.07 -3.19
CA VAL A 86 1.91 9.28 -2.48
C VAL A 86 0.51 9.07 -1.86
N PRO A 87 0.07 9.95 -0.93
CA PRO A 87 -1.30 9.90 -0.41
C PRO A 87 -2.35 9.86 -1.52
N VAL A 88 -3.40 9.04 -1.33
CA VAL A 88 -4.37 8.72 -2.38
C VAL A 88 -5.06 9.94 -2.98
N GLY A 89 -5.25 11.02 -2.20
CA GLY A 89 -5.80 12.27 -2.72
C GLY A 89 -4.93 12.94 -3.77
N ALA A 90 -3.61 12.81 -3.70
CA ALA A 90 -2.67 13.27 -4.72
C ALA A 90 -2.60 12.28 -5.89
N ALA A 91 -2.57 10.98 -5.59
CA ALA A 91 -2.50 9.93 -6.61
C ALA A 91 -3.65 9.97 -7.61
N VAL A 92 -4.90 10.21 -7.14
CA VAL A 92 -6.10 10.35 -8.00
C VAL A 92 -5.96 11.48 -9.03
N LYS A 93 -5.29 12.56 -8.67
CA LYS A 93 -5.06 13.70 -9.58
C LYS A 93 -3.89 13.43 -10.53
N MET A 94 -2.83 12.85 -10.00
CA MET A 94 -1.57 12.63 -10.71
C MET A 94 -1.66 11.51 -11.77
N LEU A 95 -2.45 10.47 -11.53
CA LEU A 95 -2.53 9.30 -12.42
C LEU A 95 -2.98 9.66 -13.85
N PRO A 96 -4.06 10.46 -14.08
CA PRO A 96 -4.41 10.91 -15.42
C PRO A 96 -3.28 11.71 -16.10
N GLU A 97 -2.59 12.59 -15.37
CA GLU A 97 -1.49 13.40 -15.88
C GLU A 97 -0.31 12.52 -16.34
N ILE A 98 0.05 11.49 -15.57
CA ILE A 98 1.09 10.52 -15.96
C ILE A 98 0.72 9.78 -17.24
N LEU A 99 -0.53 9.36 -17.38
CA LEU A 99 -1.01 8.68 -18.59
C LEU A 99 -1.02 9.63 -19.81
N ASP A 100 -1.33 10.91 -19.61
CA ASP A 100 -1.19 11.93 -20.68
C ASP A 100 0.27 12.12 -21.10
N MET A 101 1.20 12.17 -20.13
CA MET A 101 2.65 12.25 -20.41
C MET A 101 3.14 11.01 -21.21
N PHE A 102 2.60 9.80 -20.94
CA PHE A 102 2.91 8.62 -21.74
C PHE A 102 2.52 8.82 -23.21
N ARG A 103 1.34 9.40 -23.46
CA ARG A 103 0.87 9.69 -24.81
C ARG A 103 1.79 10.69 -25.52
N GLU A 104 2.18 11.75 -24.85
CA GLU A 104 3.03 12.81 -25.40
C GLU A 104 4.46 12.35 -25.71
N THR A 105 5.01 11.47 -24.88
CA THR A 105 6.37 10.93 -25.05
C THR A 105 6.45 9.70 -25.97
N GLY A 106 5.33 9.24 -26.54
CA GLY A 106 5.29 8.01 -27.34
C GLY A 106 5.52 6.74 -26.52
N GLY A 107 5.34 6.82 -25.22
CA GLY A 107 5.60 5.74 -24.25
C GLY A 107 4.48 4.70 -24.17
N SER A 108 4.07 4.13 -25.31
CA SER A 108 2.99 3.14 -25.37
C SER A 108 3.24 1.86 -24.56
N ASP A 109 4.49 1.58 -24.21
CA ASP A 109 4.89 0.37 -23.48
C ASP A 109 5.18 0.62 -22.00
N LYS A 110 5.16 1.89 -21.55
CA LYS A 110 5.34 2.24 -20.13
C LYS A 110 4.16 1.74 -19.30
N ILE A 111 4.42 1.46 -18.03
CA ILE A 111 3.41 0.98 -17.07
C ILE A 111 3.37 1.93 -15.88
N VAL A 112 2.19 2.23 -15.38
CA VAL A 112 2.02 2.93 -14.10
C VAL A 112 1.24 2.05 -13.12
N ILE A 113 1.68 2.03 -11.87
CA ILE A 113 0.98 1.41 -10.75
C ILE A 113 0.80 2.41 -9.62
N ASP A 114 -0.14 2.14 -8.73
CA ASP A 114 -0.27 2.84 -7.46
C ASP A 114 -0.18 1.88 -6.27
N THR A 115 0.10 2.42 -5.10
CA THR A 115 0.15 1.66 -3.84
C THR A 115 -0.94 2.11 -2.85
N CYS A 116 -1.95 2.81 -3.32
CA CYS A 116 -2.96 3.46 -2.48
C CYS A 116 -3.84 2.48 -1.71
N SER A 117 -4.28 2.92 -0.53
CA SER A 117 -5.11 2.12 0.38
C SER A 117 -6.60 2.05 0.00
N THR A 118 -7.07 2.88 -0.94
CA THR A 118 -8.40 2.84 -1.55
C THR A 118 -8.29 2.74 -3.06
N LYS A 119 -9.23 2.02 -3.72
CA LYS A 119 -9.16 1.73 -5.16
C LYS A 119 -10.27 2.39 -5.97
N GLY A 120 -11.46 2.53 -5.39
CA GLY A 120 -12.63 2.95 -6.15
C GLY A 120 -12.44 4.29 -6.87
N GLN A 121 -11.96 5.33 -6.19
CA GLN A 121 -11.80 6.65 -6.81
C GLN A 121 -10.66 6.71 -7.82
N ILE A 122 -9.50 6.10 -7.50
CA ILE A 122 -8.34 6.15 -8.38
C ILE A 122 -8.58 5.36 -9.70
N VAL A 123 -9.25 4.22 -9.64
CA VAL A 123 -9.62 3.46 -10.83
C VAL A 123 -10.62 4.25 -11.67
N ARG A 124 -11.65 4.84 -11.05
CA ARG A 124 -12.64 5.67 -11.76
C ARG A 124 -12.04 6.92 -12.41
N SER A 125 -10.98 7.51 -11.83
CA SER A 125 -10.34 8.72 -12.39
C SER A 125 -9.78 8.54 -13.79
N VAL A 126 -9.50 7.30 -14.19
CA VAL A 126 -8.92 6.96 -15.51
C VAL A 126 -9.75 5.97 -16.31
N HIS A 127 -10.98 5.68 -15.90
CA HIS A 127 -11.84 4.66 -16.53
C HIS A 127 -12.00 4.86 -18.05
N TYR A 128 -12.14 6.09 -18.50
CA TYR A 128 -12.28 6.43 -19.92
C TYR A 128 -10.97 6.94 -20.56
N HIS A 129 -9.84 6.86 -19.84
CA HIS A 129 -8.58 7.34 -20.39
C HIS A 129 -8.08 6.44 -21.54
N PRO A 130 -7.62 6.99 -22.68
CA PRO A 130 -7.17 6.18 -23.84
C PRO A 130 -6.06 5.19 -23.50
N LEU A 131 -5.21 5.50 -22.51
CA LEU A 131 -4.15 4.62 -22.04
C LEU A 131 -4.49 3.92 -20.71
N ARG A 132 -5.78 3.74 -20.38
CA ARG A 132 -6.21 3.02 -19.17
C ARG A 132 -5.52 1.65 -19.03
N ALA A 133 -5.33 0.96 -20.14
CA ALA A 133 -4.68 -0.35 -20.16
C ALA A 133 -3.22 -0.34 -19.67
N ARG A 134 -2.57 0.81 -19.59
CA ARG A 134 -1.21 0.97 -19.04
C ARG A 134 -1.14 1.17 -17.54
N TYR A 135 -2.28 1.33 -16.90
CA TYR A 135 -2.39 1.40 -15.44
C TYR A 135 -2.79 0.06 -14.86
N VAL A 136 -2.00 -0.46 -13.93
CA VAL A 136 -2.31 -1.63 -13.11
C VAL A 136 -2.57 -1.16 -11.68
N ALA A 137 -3.82 -1.21 -11.26
CA ALA A 137 -4.22 -0.76 -9.92
C ALA A 137 -3.77 -1.79 -8.87
N THR A 138 -2.92 -1.37 -7.92
CA THR A 138 -2.41 -2.28 -6.90
C THR A 138 -2.53 -1.71 -5.48
N HIS A 139 -2.51 -2.58 -4.48
CA HIS A 139 -2.40 -2.21 -3.08
C HIS A 139 -1.57 -3.25 -2.33
N PRO A 140 -0.29 -3.00 -2.07
CA PRO A 140 0.53 -3.83 -1.19
C PRO A 140 0.03 -3.68 0.26
N MET A 141 -0.49 -4.77 0.85
CA MET A 141 -1.04 -4.81 2.21
C MET A 141 0.08 -4.82 3.24
N ALA A 142 0.88 -3.76 3.28
CA ALA A 142 2.02 -3.60 4.18
C ALA A 142 2.10 -2.17 4.70
N GLY A 143 2.66 -1.99 5.89
CA GLY A 143 2.83 -0.68 6.50
C GLY A 143 3.14 -0.77 7.98
N THR A 144 3.56 0.36 8.53
CA THR A 144 3.77 0.59 9.97
C THR A 144 3.16 1.95 10.34
N GLU A 145 3.20 2.30 11.61
CA GLU A 145 2.78 3.62 12.10
C GLU A 145 3.75 4.76 11.76
N TYR A 146 4.93 4.44 11.21
CA TYR A 146 5.94 5.42 10.84
C TYR A 146 5.75 5.92 9.40
N SER A 147 6.28 7.11 9.11
CA SER A 147 6.18 7.77 7.80
C SER A 147 7.49 8.48 7.42
N GLY A 148 7.57 8.90 6.16
CA GLY A 148 8.73 9.58 5.60
C GLY A 148 9.86 8.64 5.17
N PRO A 149 10.95 9.19 4.57
CA PRO A 149 12.05 8.40 4.00
C PRO A 149 12.79 7.53 5.03
N TRP A 150 12.95 8.02 6.27
CA TRP A 150 13.61 7.30 7.35
C TRP A 150 12.84 6.07 7.85
N ALA A 151 11.57 5.94 7.50
CA ALA A 151 10.77 4.77 7.80
C ALA A 151 10.96 3.64 6.78
N ALA A 152 11.55 3.93 5.60
CA ALA A 152 11.79 2.94 4.57
C ALA A 152 12.72 1.83 5.06
N MET A 153 12.35 0.59 4.79
CA MET A 153 13.07 -0.58 5.30
C MET A 153 13.03 -1.75 4.32
N PRO A 154 14.08 -2.56 4.25
CA PRO A 154 14.07 -3.79 3.46
C PRO A 154 13.13 -4.84 4.07
N GLY A 155 12.52 -5.67 3.21
CA GLY A 155 11.69 -6.80 3.64
C GLY A 155 10.30 -6.43 4.17
N LEU A 156 9.87 -5.17 4.03
CA LEU A 156 8.54 -4.70 4.48
C LEU A 156 7.39 -5.54 3.90
N PHE A 157 7.56 -6.03 2.68
CA PHE A 157 6.54 -6.71 1.88
C PHE A 157 6.53 -8.22 2.01
N ASP A 158 7.57 -8.82 2.63
CA ASP A 158 7.76 -10.27 2.66
C ASP A 158 6.54 -11.04 3.22
N GLY A 159 6.01 -11.96 2.40
CA GLY A 159 4.86 -12.81 2.74
C GLY A 159 3.52 -12.08 2.79
N ARG A 160 3.48 -10.77 2.51
CA ARG A 160 2.24 -9.98 2.53
C ARG A 160 1.43 -10.17 1.26
N ALA A 161 0.14 -9.83 1.33
CA ALA A 161 -0.73 -9.80 0.16
C ALA A 161 -0.53 -8.50 -0.63
N CYS A 162 -0.62 -8.60 -1.97
CA CYS A 162 -0.80 -7.46 -2.86
C CYS A 162 -2.12 -7.61 -3.60
N ILE A 163 -2.99 -6.63 -3.49
CA ILE A 163 -4.26 -6.62 -4.23
C ILE A 163 -4.01 -6.07 -5.63
N PHE A 164 -4.56 -6.76 -6.64
CA PHE A 164 -4.71 -6.31 -8.02
C PHE A 164 -6.18 -6.00 -8.25
N ALA A 165 -6.51 -4.71 -8.42
CA ALA A 165 -7.89 -4.27 -8.58
C ALA A 165 -8.21 -4.03 -10.05
N ASN A 166 -9.37 -4.54 -10.54
CA ASN A 166 -9.81 -4.40 -11.92
C ASN A 166 -8.70 -4.72 -12.95
N SER A 167 -7.93 -5.77 -12.71
CA SER A 167 -6.80 -6.14 -13.58
C SER A 167 -7.22 -6.49 -15.01
N GLU A 168 -8.48 -6.89 -15.21
CA GLU A 168 -9.08 -7.14 -16.52
C GLU A 168 -9.18 -5.90 -17.41
N GLU A 169 -9.13 -4.69 -16.85
CA GLU A 169 -9.07 -3.42 -17.58
C GLU A 169 -7.65 -3.04 -18.01
N SER A 170 -6.64 -3.80 -17.60
CA SER A 170 -5.23 -3.53 -17.88
C SER A 170 -4.70 -4.45 -18.98
N ASP A 171 -3.65 -4.01 -19.67
CA ASP A 171 -2.95 -4.85 -20.65
C ASP A 171 -2.39 -6.11 -19.97
N PRO A 172 -2.65 -7.31 -20.47
CA PRO A 172 -2.18 -8.55 -19.84
C PRO A 172 -0.65 -8.62 -19.65
N LYS A 173 0.13 -8.01 -20.57
CA LYS A 173 1.59 -7.94 -20.42
C LYS A 173 2.00 -6.98 -19.31
N ALA A 174 1.28 -5.87 -19.16
CA ALA A 174 1.49 -4.95 -18.05
C ALA A 174 1.19 -5.65 -16.71
N VAL A 175 0.07 -6.37 -16.61
CA VAL A 175 -0.27 -7.16 -15.42
C VAL A 175 0.84 -8.17 -15.11
N ALA A 176 1.26 -8.98 -16.08
CA ALA A 176 2.32 -9.98 -15.87
C ALA A 176 3.66 -9.37 -15.43
N THR A 177 4.00 -8.18 -15.96
CA THR A 177 5.21 -7.45 -15.54
C THR A 177 5.10 -7.02 -14.08
N ILE A 178 3.95 -6.53 -13.65
CA ILE A 178 3.72 -6.08 -12.28
C ILE A 178 3.58 -7.26 -11.31
N GLU A 179 3.01 -8.38 -11.74
CA GLU A 179 3.07 -9.65 -10.98
C GLU A 179 4.52 -10.07 -10.69
N SER A 180 5.39 -9.99 -11.71
CA SER A 180 6.82 -10.26 -11.54
C SER A 180 7.48 -9.31 -10.55
N LEU A 181 7.16 -8.01 -10.61
CA LEU A 181 7.63 -7.00 -9.66
C LEU A 181 7.26 -7.38 -8.22
N TYR A 182 5.96 -7.66 -7.97
CA TYR A 182 5.50 -8.04 -6.63
C TYR A 182 5.99 -9.45 -6.22
N GLY A 183 6.23 -10.33 -7.18
CA GLY A 183 6.87 -11.63 -6.95
C GLY A 183 8.30 -11.47 -6.40
N VAL A 184 9.08 -10.53 -6.96
CA VAL A 184 10.41 -10.18 -6.44
C VAL A 184 10.32 -9.59 -5.03
N LEU A 185 9.26 -8.85 -4.70
CA LEU A 185 8.99 -8.35 -3.34
C LEU A 185 8.45 -9.45 -2.40
N ASN A 186 8.36 -10.71 -2.88
CA ASN A 186 7.86 -11.87 -2.12
C ASN A 186 6.42 -11.65 -1.61
N MET A 187 5.57 -11.02 -2.43
CA MET A 187 4.17 -10.77 -2.14
C MET A 187 3.26 -11.79 -2.83
N ARG A 188 2.13 -12.08 -2.22
CA ARG A 188 1.10 -12.97 -2.76
C ARG A 188 0.00 -12.16 -3.45
N PRO A 189 -0.23 -12.32 -4.77
CA PRO A 189 -1.27 -11.58 -5.47
C PRO A 189 -2.67 -12.06 -5.07
N ILE A 190 -3.60 -11.11 -4.95
CA ILE A 190 -5.04 -11.34 -4.75
C ILE A 190 -5.79 -10.44 -5.73
N TYR A 191 -6.70 -11.01 -6.52
CA TYR A 191 -7.46 -10.30 -7.54
C TYR A 191 -8.88 -10.03 -7.07
N MET A 192 -9.35 -8.80 -7.24
CA MET A 192 -10.73 -8.40 -6.98
C MET A 192 -11.08 -7.09 -7.71
N ASN A 193 -12.36 -6.75 -7.77
CA ASN A 193 -12.72 -5.42 -8.26
C ASN A 193 -12.46 -4.34 -7.19
N ALA A 194 -12.35 -3.09 -7.63
CA ALA A 194 -12.02 -1.95 -6.80
C ALA A 194 -13.06 -1.68 -5.70
N ASP A 195 -14.34 -1.88 -5.99
CA ASP A 195 -15.41 -1.65 -5.01
C ASP A 195 -15.41 -2.72 -3.91
N SER A 196 -15.21 -4.01 -4.27
CA SER A 196 -15.01 -5.08 -3.28
C SER A 196 -13.77 -4.84 -2.42
N HIS A 197 -12.66 -4.37 -3.03
CA HIS A 197 -11.47 -3.98 -2.28
C HIS A 197 -11.80 -2.97 -1.20
N ASP A 198 -12.51 -1.89 -1.55
CA ASP A 198 -12.80 -0.79 -0.64
C ASP A 198 -13.76 -1.22 0.48
N VAL A 199 -14.72 -2.13 0.20
CA VAL A 199 -15.53 -2.78 1.23
C VAL A 199 -14.63 -3.60 2.17
N HIS A 200 -13.79 -4.49 1.64
CA HIS A 200 -12.97 -5.37 2.48
C HIS A 200 -11.98 -4.59 3.35
N THR A 201 -11.34 -3.56 2.80
CA THR A 201 -10.40 -2.73 3.57
C THR A 201 -11.09 -1.91 4.65
N ALA A 202 -12.36 -1.53 4.48
CA ALA A 202 -13.14 -0.90 5.54
C ALA A 202 -13.22 -1.81 6.78
N TYR A 203 -13.49 -3.12 6.57
CA TYR A 203 -13.65 -4.09 7.65
C TYR A 203 -12.33 -4.57 8.28
N VAL A 204 -11.23 -4.69 7.53
CA VAL A 204 -9.99 -5.25 8.07
C VAL A 204 -8.95 -4.21 8.46
N SER A 205 -9.10 -2.95 8.01
CA SER A 205 -8.11 -1.89 8.22
C SER A 205 -8.73 -0.60 8.74
N HIS A 206 -9.71 -0.02 8.03
CA HIS A 206 -10.16 1.34 8.35
C HIS A 206 -10.86 1.40 9.71
N ILE A 207 -11.73 0.43 10.02
CA ILE A 207 -12.40 0.37 11.33
C ILE A 207 -11.38 0.20 12.47
N SER A 208 -10.30 -0.57 12.26
CA SER A 208 -9.26 -0.76 13.27
C SER A 208 -8.56 0.55 13.63
N HIS A 209 -8.35 1.45 12.65
CA HIS A 209 -7.78 2.77 12.92
C HIS A 209 -8.80 3.69 13.59
N VAL A 210 -10.05 3.74 13.11
CA VAL A 210 -11.10 4.58 13.71
C VAL A 210 -11.33 4.20 15.17
N THR A 211 -11.42 2.91 15.47
CA THR A 211 -11.62 2.44 16.86
C THR A 211 -10.39 2.70 17.73
N SER A 212 -9.18 2.59 17.18
CA SER A 212 -7.94 2.94 17.88
C SER A 212 -7.88 4.44 18.20
N PHE A 213 -8.25 5.31 17.25
CA PHE A 213 -8.36 6.76 17.47
C PHE A 213 -9.43 7.08 18.53
N ALA A 214 -10.62 6.49 18.43
CA ALA A 214 -11.70 6.72 19.38
C ALA A 214 -11.34 6.29 20.80
N LEU A 215 -10.71 5.10 20.95
CA LEU A 215 -10.25 4.61 22.23
C LEU A 215 -9.18 5.54 22.85
N ALA A 216 -8.20 5.98 22.04
CA ALA A 216 -7.17 6.90 22.50
C ALA A 216 -7.78 8.23 22.97
N LEU A 217 -8.71 8.81 22.23
CA LEU A 217 -9.40 10.05 22.60
C LEU A 217 -10.22 9.87 23.88
N THR A 218 -10.93 8.74 24.04
CA THR A 218 -11.72 8.44 25.25
C THR A 218 -10.84 8.46 26.51
N VAL A 219 -9.66 7.83 26.44
CA VAL A 219 -8.75 7.77 27.60
C VAL A 219 -8.05 9.11 27.83
N LEU A 220 -7.63 9.81 26.76
CA LEU A 220 -7.04 11.15 26.85
C LEU A 220 -8.00 12.16 27.49
N ASP A 221 -9.28 12.11 27.16
CA ASP A 221 -10.27 12.99 27.78
C ASP A 221 -10.45 12.71 29.27
N LYS A 222 -10.45 11.42 29.66
CA LYS A 222 -10.60 11.05 31.08
C LYS A 222 -9.36 11.38 31.91
N GLU A 223 -8.14 11.26 31.36
CA GLU A 223 -6.88 11.59 32.04
C GLU A 223 -6.80 13.07 32.45
N LYS A 224 -7.53 13.97 31.76
CA LYS A 224 -7.61 15.40 32.15
C LYS A 224 -8.23 15.57 33.52
N ASP A 225 -9.20 14.73 33.88
CA ASP A 225 -9.97 14.80 35.11
C ASP A 225 -9.38 13.91 36.23
N GLU A 226 -8.84 12.75 35.83
CA GLU A 226 -8.30 11.75 36.74
C GLU A 226 -6.86 11.40 36.32
N LYS A 227 -5.89 12.03 36.99
CA LYS A 227 -4.46 11.78 36.77
C LYS A 227 -4.09 10.33 37.12
N HIS A 228 -3.04 9.81 36.46
CA HIS A 228 -2.46 8.48 36.67
C HIS A 228 -3.18 7.33 35.95
N ILE A 229 -4.14 7.58 35.02
CA ILE A 229 -4.71 6.50 34.22
C ILE A 229 -3.62 5.85 33.33
N PHE A 230 -2.72 6.65 32.77
CA PHE A 230 -1.62 6.14 31.97
C PHE A 230 -0.54 5.40 32.76
N ASP A 231 -0.43 5.63 34.07
CA ASP A 231 0.48 4.86 34.93
C ASP A 231 0.07 3.38 35.00
N LEU A 232 -1.21 3.08 34.74
CA LEU A 232 -1.75 1.73 34.70
C LEU A 232 -1.74 1.14 33.29
N ALA A 233 -1.33 1.91 32.26
CA ALA A 233 -1.33 1.46 30.87
C ALA A 233 -0.32 0.33 30.64
N SER A 234 -0.82 -0.85 30.31
CA SER A 234 -0.04 -2.04 30.03
C SER A 234 0.09 -2.34 28.53
N GLY A 235 0.78 -3.42 28.18
CA GLY A 235 0.96 -3.88 26.81
C GLY A 235 -0.34 -4.08 26.05
N GLY A 236 -1.43 -4.49 26.71
CA GLY A 236 -2.75 -4.64 26.09
C GLY A 236 -3.30 -3.31 25.57
N PHE A 237 -3.32 -2.26 26.41
CA PHE A 237 -3.73 -0.92 25.98
C PHE A 237 -2.81 -0.39 24.88
N SER A 238 -1.49 -0.45 25.09
CA SER A 238 -0.51 0.03 24.13
C SER A 238 -0.65 -0.62 22.74
N SER A 239 -0.90 -1.92 22.67
CA SER A 239 -1.12 -2.61 21.41
C SER A 239 -2.42 -2.20 20.73
N THR A 240 -3.51 -1.98 21.48
CA THR A 240 -4.81 -1.60 20.94
C THR A 240 -4.82 -0.17 20.39
N VAL A 241 -4.12 0.78 21.05
CA VAL A 241 -4.03 2.17 20.60
C VAL A 241 -2.82 2.44 19.68
N ARG A 242 -2.05 1.44 19.30
CA ARG A 242 -0.87 1.59 18.44
C ARG A 242 -1.19 2.33 17.14
N LEU A 243 -2.31 2.01 16.51
CA LEU A 243 -2.73 2.62 15.26
C LEU A 243 -3.14 4.08 15.41
N ALA A 244 -3.46 4.56 16.61
CA ALA A 244 -3.75 5.97 16.87
C ALA A 244 -2.53 6.90 16.68
N LYS A 245 -1.32 6.35 16.53
CA LYS A 245 -0.11 7.10 16.18
C LYS A 245 0.06 7.36 14.68
N SER A 246 -0.86 6.89 13.84
CA SER A 246 -0.79 7.02 12.39
C SER A 246 -0.98 8.47 11.94
N ASN A 247 -0.33 8.82 10.81
CA ASN A 247 -0.34 10.18 10.25
C ASN A 247 -1.73 10.57 9.72
N ALA A 248 -2.22 11.74 10.14
CA ALA A 248 -3.52 12.28 9.74
C ALA A 248 -3.59 12.59 8.22
N ASP A 249 -2.52 13.10 7.61
CA ASP A 249 -2.49 13.43 6.17
C ASP A 249 -2.66 12.20 5.28
N MET A 250 -2.31 11.03 5.79
CA MET A 250 -2.57 9.74 5.13
C MET A 250 -4.01 9.27 5.37
N TRP A 251 -4.50 9.37 6.61
CA TRP A 251 -5.78 8.74 6.99
C TRP A 251 -7.01 9.57 6.61
N VAL A 252 -6.93 10.90 6.65
CA VAL A 252 -8.05 11.76 6.25
C VAL A 252 -8.52 11.49 4.81
N PRO A 253 -7.64 11.44 3.79
CA PRO A 253 -8.05 11.06 2.44
C PRO A 253 -8.61 9.64 2.34
N ILE A 254 -8.04 8.66 3.04
CA ILE A 254 -8.51 7.26 3.03
C ILE A 254 -9.95 7.18 3.54
N LEU A 255 -10.22 7.72 4.72
CA LEU A 255 -11.55 7.71 5.33
C LEU A 255 -12.58 8.49 4.49
N SER A 256 -12.15 9.62 3.90
CA SER A 256 -13.02 10.44 3.04
C SER A 256 -13.36 9.75 1.71
N GLN A 257 -12.40 9.07 1.09
CA GLN A 257 -12.62 8.40 -0.20
C GLN A 257 -13.43 7.10 -0.05
N ASN A 258 -13.28 6.40 1.06
CA ASN A 258 -14.03 5.19 1.36
C ASN A 258 -15.20 5.44 2.33
N ARG A 259 -15.73 6.68 2.33
CA ARG A 259 -16.69 7.20 3.31
C ARG A 259 -17.86 6.25 3.58
N ASP A 260 -18.55 5.81 2.54
CA ASP A 260 -19.81 5.08 2.71
C ASP A 260 -19.57 3.68 3.31
N ASN A 261 -18.53 2.98 2.88
CA ASN A 261 -18.14 1.70 3.47
C ASN A 261 -17.63 1.88 4.92
N VAL A 262 -16.91 2.96 5.19
CA VAL A 262 -16.42 3.27 6.55
C VAL A 262 -17.58 3.59 7.48
N LEU A 263 -18.58 4.36 7.05
CA LEU A 263 -19.77 4.63 7.84
C LEU A 263 -20.52 3.34 8.16
N GLN A 264 -20.75 2.48 7.15
CA GLN A 264 -21.44 1.20 7.35
C GLN A 264 -20.74 0.31 8.39
N VAL A 265 -19.42 0.20 8.34
CA VAL A 265 -18.69 -0.64 9.31
C VAL A 265 -18.65 0.00 10.70
N ILE A 266 -18.62 1.34 10.81
CA ILE A 266 -18.72 2.06 12.08
C ILE A 266 -20.08 1.81 12.72
N ASP A 267 -21.18 1.93 11.97
CA ASP A 267 -22.53 1.67 12.49
C ASP A 267 -22.65 0.24 13.02
N THR A 268 -22.16 -0.74 12.25
CA THR A 268 -22.12 -2.15 12.70
C THR A 268 -21.29 -2.31 13.99
N TYR A 269 -20.16 -1.60 14.11
CA TYR A 269 -19.32 -1.65 15.31
C TYR A 269 -20.03 -1.01 16.53
N ILE A 270 -20.72 0.10 16.33
CA ILE A 270 -21.50 0.77 17.38
C ILE A 270 -22.60 -0.17 17.89
N ASP A 271 -23.30 -0.87 17.01
CA ASP A 271 -24.33 -1.85 17.40
C ASP A 271 -23.73 -2.95 18.29
N LYS A 272 -22.53 -3.47 17.93
CA LYS A 272 -21.84 -4.45 18.78
C LYS A 272 -21.39 -3.88 20.13
N MET A 273 -21.00 -2.61 20.16
CA MET A 273 -20.70 -1.93 21.43
C MET A 273 -21.94 -1.76 22.31
N HIS A 274 -23.12 -1.48 21.72
CA HIS A 274 -24.37 -1.44 22.42
C HIS A 274 -24.75 -2.80 23.02
N GLU A 275 -24.61 -3.90 22.27
CA GLU A 275 -24.85 -5.26 22.79
C GLU A 275 -24.01 -5.55 24.05
N PHE A 276 -22.69 -5.24 24.02
CA PHE A 276 -21.83 -5.38 25.20
C PHE A 276 -22.26 -4.46 26.36
N ARG A 277 -22.52 -3.18 26.06
CA ARG A 277 -22.94 -2.20 27.04
C ARG A 277 -24.21 -2.63 27.78
N ASP A 278 -25.22 -3.08 27.06
CA ASP A 278 -26.51 -3.44 27.62
C ASP A 278 -26.40 -4.73 28.46
N ALA A 279 -25.70 -5.75 27.96
CA ALA A 279 -25.43 -6.95 28.73
C ALA A 279 -24.63 -6.67 30.01
N ILE A 280 -23.71 -5.72 30.01
CA ILE A 280 -22.97 -5.27 31.21
C ILE A 280 -23.90 -4.52 32.17
N ALA A 281 -24.75 -3.63 31.65
CA ALA A 281 -25.70 -2.84 32.45
C ALA A 281 -26.71 -3.74 33.20
N ASP A 282 -27.16 -4.78 32.54
CA ASP A 282 -28.15 -5.75 33.07
C ASP A 282 -27.51 -6.87 33.90
N TYR A 283 -26.17 -6.87 34.08
CA TYR A 283 -25.42 -7.95 34.75
C TYR A 283 -25.64 -9.33 34.12
N ASP A 284 -25.97 -9.40 32.83
CA ASP A 284 -26.21 -10.65 32.08
C ASP A 284 -24.88 -11.34 31.72
N GLN A 285 -24.36 -12.11 32.68
CA GLN A 285 -23.08 -12.83 32.55
C GLN A 285 -23.13 -13.88 31.44
N ASP A 286 -24.27 -14.52 31.19
CA ASP A 286 -24.41 -15.56 30.16
C ASP A 286 -24.37 -14.92 28.77
N HIS A 287 -25.03 -13.81 28.56
CA HIS A 287 -24.96 -13.06 27.32
C HIS A 287 -23.55 -12.53 27.06
N ILE A 288 -22.88 -11.92 28.05
CA ILE A 288 -21.47 -11.47 27.95
C ILE A 288 -20.57 -12.63 27.53
N ARG A 289 -20.73 -13.80 28.15
CA ARG A 289 -19.96 -15.00 27.82
C ARG A 289 -20.22 -15.46 26.39
N GLY A 290 -21.45 -15.40 25.93
CA GLY A 290 -21.85 -15.69 24.54
C GLY A 290 -21.09 -14.80 23.55
N LEU A 291 -21.15 -13.49 23.73
CA LEU A 291 -20.48 -12.50 22.88
C LEU A 291 -18.96 -12.73 22.80
N ILE A 292 -18.32 -13.01 23.94
CA ILE A 292 -16.88 -13.29 24.00
C ILE A 292 -16.55 -14.59 23.27
N ASN A 293 -17.35 -15.65 23.44
CA ASN A 293 -17.12 -16.92 22.77
C ASN A 293 -17.28 -16.80 21.25
N ASP A 294 -18.26 -16.03 20.79
CA ASP A 294 -18.42 -15.77 19.36
C ASP A 294 -17.24 -14.97 18.79
N ALA A 295 -16.77 -13.93 19.49
CA ALA A 295 -15.58 -13.19 19.10
C ALA A 295 -14.33 -14.08 19.05
N ASN A 296 -14.19 -15.06 19.96
CA ASN A 296 -13.07 -15.99 20.00
C ASN A 296 -12.95 -16.89 18.75
N ARG A 297 -13.99 -16.97 17.92
CA ARG A 297 -13.92 -17.69 16.63
C ARG A 297 -12.85 -17.15 15.69
N ILE A 298 -12.46 -15.87 15.87
CA ILE A 298 -11.37 -15.23 15.12
C ILE A 298 -10.03 -15.99 15.24
N LYS A 299 -9.80 -16.70 16.35
CA LYS A 299 -8.59 -17.53 16.58
C LYS A 299 -8.39 -18.63 15.54
N LYS A 300 -9.46 -19.03 14.82
CA LYS A 300 -9.40 -20.04 13.76
C LYS A 300 -9.01 -19.45 12.41
N ILE A 301 -9.07 -18.13 12.28
CA ILE A 301 -8.91 -17.40 11.01
C ILE A 301 -7.56 -16.66 10.97
N ILE A 302 -7.21 -15.99 12.05
CA ILE A 302 -5.97 -15.21 12.16
C ILE A 302 -4.99 -16.00 13.06
N ARG A 303 -3.80 -16.25 12.53
CA ARG A 303 -2.68 -16.91 13.22
C ARG A 303 -1.66 -15.88 13.70
#